data_140794891a0432f381a86660222257fb
#
_entry.id   140794891a0432f381a86660222257fb
#
_cell.length_a   1.000
_cell.length_b   1.000
_cell.length_c   1.000
_cell.angle_alpha   90.00
_cell.angle_beta   90.00
_cell.angle_gamma   90.00
#
_symmetry.space_group_name_H-M   'P 1'
#
loop_
_entity.id
_entity.type
_entity.pdbx_description
1 polymer ?
#
loop_
_entity_poly.entity_id
_entity_poly.type
_entity_poly.pdbx_seq_one_letter_code
_entity_poly.pdbx_strand_id
1 'polypeptide(L)'
;MHSPPAPHGISHLPTLLRSMSPVCNQGVYVFATLPVGTAIDPQHIIASIREPEGLSVVLAEADALRLGLPILFRAAWLTLQVHSDLQAVGLTAAFATALGHAGISCNVVAGAHHDHLFVPHAQAGAALAALRALQQAAAGAPPP
;
A
#
# COMPACT_ATOMS: atom_id res chain seq x y z
N MET A 1 -3.88 8.36 36.50
CA MET A 1 -2.74 8.54 35.57
C MET A 1 -3.29 8.70 34.17
N HIS A 2 -3.12 9.86 33.57
CA HIS A 2 -3.44 10.06 32.15
C HIS A 2 -2.26 9.51 31.37
N SER A 3 -2.48 8.43 30.61
CA SER A 3 -1.49 8.04 29.60
C SER A 3 -1.34 9.18 28.61
N PRO A 4 -0.12 9.55 28.23
CA PRO A 4 0.05 10.54 27.19
C PRO A 4 -0.64 10.06 25.92
N PRO A 5 -1.27 10.94 25.15
CA PRO A 5 -1.85 10.55 23.87
C PRO A 5 -0.75 9.96 22.98
N ALA A 6 -1.10 8.90 22.24
CA ALA A 6 -0.18 8.35 21.26
C ALA A 6 0.27 9.47 20.31
N PRO A 7 1.53 9.47 19.88
CA PRO A 7 2.00 10.48 18.94
C PRO A 7 1.15 10.42 17.67
N HIS A 8 0.49 11.52 17.36
CA HIS A 8 -0.29 11.64 16.13
C HIS A 8 0.66 11.61 14.93
N GLY A 9 0.25 10.91 13.88
CA GLY A 9 0.96 10.94 12.62
C GLY A 9 0.90 12.33 11.96
N ILE A 10 1.73 12.53 10.93
CA ILE A 10 1.76 13.77 10.16
C ILE A 10 0.45 13.89 9.37
N SER A 11 -0.19 15.08 9.42
CA SER A 11 -1.45 15.34 8.69
C SER A 11 -1.32 16.42 7.61
N HIS A 12 -0.27 17.24 7.63
CA HIS A 12 -0.03 18.31 6.67
C HIS A 12 0.45 17.74 5.33
N LEU A 13 -0.36 17.85 4.27
CA LEU A 13 -0.11 17.20 2.97
C LEU A 13 1.25 17.52 2.35
N PRO A 14 1.70 18.79 2.22
CA PRO A 14 3.03 19.07 1.67
C PRO A 14 4.17 18.41 2.46
N THR A 15 4.06 18.36 3.79
CA THR A 15 5.04 17.68 4.65
C THR A 15 5.01 16.17 4.42
N LEU A 16 3.82 15.56 4.29
CA LEU A 16 3.67 14.14 3.98
C LEU A 16 4.32 13.78 2.65
N LEU A 17 4.06 14.57 1.62
CA LEU A 17 4.61 14.31 0.29
C LEU A 17 6.13 14.44 0.26
N ARG A 18 6.70 15.45 0.95
CA ARG A 18 8.15 15.63 1.05
C ARG A 18 8.83 14.50 1.82
N SER A 19 8.17 14.01 2.86
CA SER A 19 8.70 12.99 3.77
C SER A 19 8.45 11.57 3.29
N MET A 20 7.57 11.40 2.30
CA MET A 20 7.21 10.12 1.74
C MET A 20 8.44 9.45 1.10
N SER A 21 8.76 8.24 1.55
CA SER A 21 9.84 7.44 0.97
C SER A 21 9.26 6.13 0.45
N PRO A 22 9.08 5.99 -0.87
CA PRO A 22 8.54 4.75 -1.43
C PRO A 22 9.59 3.65 -1.42
N VAL A 23 9.19 2.48 -0.93
CA VAL A 23 10.03 1.28 -0.89
C VAL A 23 9.28 0.14 -1.56
N CYS A 24 9.97 -0.62 -2.41
CA CYS A 24 9.43 -1.86 -2.97
C CYS A 24 9.81 -3.03 -2.07
N ASN A 25 8.81 -3.70 -1.51
CA ASN A 25 9.03 -4.92 -0.74
C ASN A 25 9.43 -6.05 -1.70
N GLN A 26 10.48 -6.78 -1.33
CA GLN A 26 10.99 -7.88 -2.15
C GLN A 26 9.96 -8.98 -2.29
N GLY A 27 9.84 -9.55 -3.49
CA GLY A 27 8.95 -10.67 -3.78
C GLY A 27 7.83 -10.33 -4.73
N VAL A 28 7.00 -11.32 -4.97
CA VAL A 28 5.80 -11.23 -5.78
C VAL A 28 4.61 -11.50 -4.88
N TYR A 29 3.61 -10.67 -4.96
CA TYR A 29 2.41 -10.75 -4.14
C TYR A 29 1.20 -10.89 -5.04
N VAL A 30 0.15 -11.54 -4.54
CA VAL A 30 -1.05 -11.79 -5.32
C VAL A 30 -2.30 -11.49 -4.50
N PHE A 31 -3.36 -11.14 -5.21
CA PHE A 31 -4.72 -11.07 -4.67
C PHE A 31 -5.42 -12.39 -4.96
N ALA A 32 -6.05 -12.94 -3.94
CA ALA A 32 -6.79 -14.19 -4.02
C ALA A 32 -7.97 -14.16 -3.06
N THR A 33 -8.86 -15.14 -3.20
CA THR A 33 -9.96 -15.36 -2.26
C THR A 33 -9.73 -16.68 -1.54
N LEU A 34 -9.81 -16.67 -0.22
CA LEU A 34 -9.80 -17.89 0.58
C LEU A 34 -11.22 -18.46 0.63
N PRO A 35 -11.42 -19.70 0.20
CA PRO A 35 -12.70 -20.38 0.40
C PRO A 35 -13.04 -20.49 1.89
N VAL A 36 -14.33 -20.46 2.23
CA VAL A 36 -14.80 -20.63 3.60
C VAL A 36 -14.25 -21.95 4.17
N GLY A 37 -13.67 -21.87 5.38
CA GLY A 37 -13.10 -23.04 6.05
C GLY A 37 -11.65 -23.34 5.66
N THR A 38 -11.01 -22.56 4.78
CA THR A 38 -9.59 -22.75 4.46
C THR A 38 -8.74 -22.29 5.65
N ALA A 39 -7.89 -23.18 6.16
CA ALA A 39 -6.92 -22.84 7.18
C ALA A 39 -5.69 -22.20 6.56
N ILE A 40 -5.28 -21.05 7.07
CA ILE A 40 -4.05 -20.38 6.69
C ILE A 40 -3.42 -19.76 7.94
N ASP A 41 -2.09 -19.83 8.03
CA ASP A 41 -1.37 -19.13 9.09
C ASP A 41 -1.51 -17.62 8.85
N PRO A 42 -2.01 -16.84 9.84
CA PRO A 42 -2.15 -15.40 9.71
C PRO A 42 -0.85 -14.67 9.34
N GLN A 43 0.31 -15.23 9.66
CA GLN A 43 1.60 -14.66 9.29
C GLN A 43 1.83 -14.63 7.78
N HIS A 44 1.14 -15.46 7.02
CA HIS A 44 1.22 -15.48 5.56
C HIS A 44 0.27 -14.49 4.89
N ILE A 45 -0.62 -13.86 5.64
CA ILE A 45 -1.57 -12.86 5.12
C ILE A 45 -0.94 -11.47 5.27
N ILE A 46 -0.74 -10.78 4.14
CA ILE A 46 -0.26 -9.39 4.12
C ILE A 46 -1.42 -8.44 4.43
N ALA A 47 -2.58 -8.65 3.80
CA ALA A 47 -3.80 -7.89 4.05
C ALA A 47 -5.01 -8.79 3.80
N SER A 48 -6.11 -8.49 4.45
CA SER A 48 -7.35 -9.23 4.23
C SER A 48 -8.58 -8.35 4.44
N ILE A 49 -9.64 -8.67 3.70
CA ILE A 49 -10.95 -8.05 3.87
C ILE A 49 -12.00 -9.14 3.82
N ARG A 50 -12.90 -9.14 4.80
CA ARG A 50 -14.05 -10.04 4.81
C ARG A 50 -15.12 -9.49 3.88
N GLU A 51 -15.49 -10.28 2.88
CA GLU A 51 -16.54 -9.95 1.93
C GLU A 51 -17.62 -11.05 1.94
N PRO A 52 -18.85 -10.78 1.44
CA PRO A 52 -19.89 -11.81 1.38
C PRO A 52 -19.46 -13.07 0.61
N GLU A 53 -18.61 -12.93 -0.41
CA GLU A 53 -18.14 -14.02 -1.26
C GLU A 53 -17.02 -14.85 -0.61
N GLY A 54 -16.38 -14.34 0.46
CA GLY A 54 -15.27 -14.99 1.14
C GLY A 54 -14.26 -13.99 1.67
N LEU A 55 -13.12 -14.49 2.14
CA LEU A 55 -12.04 -13.65 2.62
C LEU A 55 -11.11 -13.29 1.45
N SER A 56 -11.13 -12.02 1.05
CA SER A 56 -10.16 -11.49 0.09
C SER A 56 -8.82 -11.32 0.79
N VAL A 57 -7.74 -11.80 0.19
CA VAL A 57 -6.41 -11.77 0.79
C VAL A 57 -5.36 -11.28 -0.20
N VAL A 58 -4.34 -10.62 0.35
CA VAL A 58 -3.06 -10.39 -0.31
C VAL A 58 -2.02 -11.23 0.41
N LEU A 59 -1.29 -12.03 -0.35
CA LEU A 59 -0.26 -12.92 0.18
C LEU A 59 0.85 -13.11 -0.85
N ALA A 60 1.97 -13.71 -0.42
CA ALA A 60 3.04 -14.06 -1.35
C ALA A 60 2.56 -15.06 -2.40
N GLU A 61 3.01 -14.88 -3.64
CA GLU A 61 2.65 -15.79 -4.75
C GLU A 61 2.96 -17.24 -4.43
N ALA A 62 4.10 -17.51 -3.80
CA ALA A 62 4.48 -18.87 -3.41
C ALA A 62 3.46 -19.53 -2.47
N ASP A 63 2.91 -18.77 -1.54
CA ASP A 63 1.89 -19.27 -0.62
C ASP A 63 0.56 -19.54 -1.33
N ALA A 64 0.17 -18.67 -2.25
CA ALA A 64 -1.03 -18.88 -3.05
C ALA A 64 -0.92 -20.15 -3.92
N LEU A 65 0.23 -20.36 -4.54
CA LEU A 65 0.49 -21.55 -5.35
C LEU A 65 0.48 -22.82 -4.49
N ARG A 66 1.11 -22.77 -3.32
CA ARG A 66 1.11 -23.91 -2.36
C ARG A 66 -0.30 -24.29 -1.90
N LEU A 67 -1.17 -23.28 -1.73
CA LEU A 67 -2.56 -23.49 -1.30
C LEU A 67 -3.51 -23.77 -2.47
N GLY A 68 -3.03 -23.73 -3.71
CA GLY A 68 -3.86 -23.94 -4.90
C GLY A 68 -4.89 -22.85 -5.13
N LEU A 69 -4.63 -21.62 -4.68
CA LEU A 69 -5.55 -20.51 -4.84
C LEU A 69 -5.45 -19.90 -6.24
N PRO A 70 -6.58 -19.68 -6.94
CA PRO A 70 -6.56 -18.91 -8.17
C PRO A 70 -6.04 -17.50 -7.94
N ILE A 71 -5.10 -17.06 -8.77
CA ILE A 71 -4.51 -15.73 -8.70
C ILE A 71 -5.39 -14.75 -9.47
N LEU A 72 -5.93 -13.75 -8.78
CA LEU A 72 -6.77 -12.72 -9.38
C LEU A 72 -5.95 -11.56 -9.93
N PHE A 73 -4.84 -11.22 -9.28
CA PHE A 73 -3.96 -10.12 -9.64
C PHE A 73 -2.57 -10.37 -9.11
N ARG A 74 -1.56 -10.17 -9.94
CA ARG A 74 -0.15 -10.35 -9.59
C ARG A 74 0.49 -8.99 -9.40
N ALA A 75 0.98 -8.72 -8.19
CA ALA A 75 1.36 -7.39 -7.75
C ALA A 75 2.79 -7.29 -7.25
N ALA A 76 3.33 -6.08 -7.36
CA ALA A 76 4.40 -5.60 -6.50
C ALA A 76 3.79 -4.86 -5.31
N TRP A 77 4.38 -5.04 -4.14
CA TRP A 77 3.99 -4.38 -2.90
C TRP A 77 4.92 -3.22 -2.60
N LEU A 78 4.38 -2.01 -2.67
CA LEU A 78 5.09 -0.79 -2.32
C LEU A 78 4.61 -0.28 -0.97
N THR A 79 5.52 0.24 -0.17
CA THR A 79 5.19 0.88 1.11
C THR A 79 5.67 2.31 1.08
N LEU A 80 4.81 3.25 1.44
CA LEU A 80 5.19 4.64 1.63
C LEU A 80 5.64 4.82 3.07
N GLN A 81 6.96 4.96 3.27
CA GLN A 81 7.56 5.08 4.59
C GLN A 81 7.40 6.50 5.13
N VAL A 82 6.19 6.83 5.51
CA VAL A 82 5.85 8.06 6.21
C VAL A 82 4.74 7.74 7.21
N HIS A 83 4.88 8.21 8.44
CA HIS A 83 3.83 8.04 9.44
C HIS A 83 2.74 9.09 9.21
N SER A 84 1.77 8.76 8.35
CA SER A 84 0.60 9.61 8.15
C SER A 84 -0.49 9.28 9.16
N ASP A 85 -1.20 10.32 9.59
CA ASP A 85 -2.42 10.17 10.37
C ASP A 85 -3.49 9.52 9.48
N LEU A 86 -4.25 8.54 10.01
CA LEU A 86 -5.34 7.90 9.26
C LEU A 86 -6.45 8.90 8.87
N GLN A 87 -6.52 10.04 9.55
CA GLN A 87 -7.44 11.12 9.22
C GLN A 87 -6.83 12.16 8.27
N ALA A 88 -5.57 12.00 7.86
CA ALA A 88 -4.94 12.92 6.92
C ALA A 88 -5.66 12.93 5.57
N VAL A 89 -5.83 14.12 5.00
CA VAL A 89 -6.55 14.30 3.74
C VAL A 89 -5.57 14.59 2.62
N GLY A 90 -5.77 13.92 1.48
CA GLY A 90 -5.12 14.26 0.22
C GLY A 90 -3.93 13.40 -0.17
N LEU A 91 -3.28 12.67 0.74
CA LEU A 91 -2.12 11.85 0.38
C LEU A 91 -2.50 10.75 -0.61
N THR A 92 -3.55 9.98 -0.32
CA THR A 92 -4.03 8.92 -1.23
C THR A 92 -4.41 9.48 -2.60
N ALA A 93 -5.14 10.60 -2.64
CA ALA A 93 -5.50 11.24 -3.89
C ALA A 93 -4.27 11.67 -4.68
N ALA A 94 -3.24 12.22 -4.02
CA ALA A 94 -2.02 12.69 -4.67
C ALA A 94 -1.25 11.54 -5.32
N PHE A 95 -0.95 10.47 -4.60
CA PHE A 95 -0.19 9.36 -5.18
C PHE A 95 -1.01 8.53 -6.16
N ALA A 96 -2.32 8.35 -5.93
CA ALA A 96 -3.18 7.64 -6.88
C ALA A 96 -3.32 8.39 -8.19
N THR A 97 -3.42 9.72 -8.16
CA THR A 97 -3.44 10.56 -9.35
C THR A 97 -2.12 10.46 -10.11
N ALA A 98 -0.98 10.53 -9.43
CA ALA A 98 0.33 10.40 -10.06
C ALA A 98 0.49 9.04 -10.78
N LEU A 99 0.09 7.95 -10.13
CA LEU A 99 0.12 6.62 -10.74
C LEU A 99 -0.87 6.49 -11.89
N GLY A 100 -2.08 7.04 -11.74
CA GLY A 100 -3.08 7.06 -12.81
C GLY A 100 -2.61 7.81 -14.06
N HIS A 101 -1.95 8.96 -13.92
CA HIS A 101 -1.34 9.68 -15.03
C HIS A 101 -0.23 8.88 -15.72
N ALA A 102 0.47 8.02 -14.98
CA ALA A 102 1.48 7.10 -15.52
C ALA A 102 0.87 5.82 -16.13
N GLY A 103 -0.45 5.67 -16.11
CA GLY A 103 -1.14 4.49 -16.63
C GLY A 103 -0.99 3.26 -15.75
N ILE A 104 -0.74 3.43 -14.46
CA ILE A 104 -0.49 2.34 -13.51
C ILE A 104 -1.70 2.19 -12.59
N SER A 105 -2.30 1.00 -12.57
CA SER A 105 -3.37 0.69 -11.61
C SER A 105 -2.80 0.62 -10.20
N CYS A 106 -3.53 1.16 -9.22
CA CYS A 106 -3.08 1.26 -7.85
C CYS A 106 -4.18 0.81 -6.90
N ASN A 107 -3.89 -0.24 -6.13
CA ASN A 107 -4.76 -0.72 -5.07
C ASN A 107 -4.12 -0.36 -3.73
N VAL A 108 -4.86 0.32 -2.87
CA VAL A 108 -4.33 0.93 -1.65
C VAL A 108 -4.90 0.26 -0.42
N VAL A 109 -4.03 -0.04 0.53
CA VAL A 109 -4.42 -0.46 1.86
C VAL A 109 -3.71 0.42 2.87
N ALA A 110 -4.49 1.17 3.65
CA ALA A 110 -3.93 1.97 4.73
C ALA A 110 -3.63 1.09 5.94
N GLY A 111 -2.37 1.04 6.34
CA GLY A 111 -1.97 0.48 7.62
C GLY A 111 -2.02 1.55 8.71
N ALA A 112 -1.88 1.14 9.96
CA ALA A 112 -1.83 2.06 11.10
C ALA A 112 -0.62 3.00 11.04
N HIS A 113 0.46 2.56 10.40
CA HIS A 113 1.74 3.29 10.36
C HIS A 113 2.12 3.78 8.98
N HIS A 114 1.75 3.06 7.92
CA HIS A 114 2.16 3.35 6.54
C HIS A 114 1.03 3.04 5.57
N ASP A 115 1.04 3.73 4.42
CA ASP A 115 0.21 3.35 3.29
C ASP A 115 0.92 2.30 2.44
N HIS A 116 0.15 1.31 2.01
CA HIS A 116 0.63 0.21 1.19
C HIS A 116 -0.07 0.25 -0.17
N LEU A 117 0.71 0.07 -1.23
CA LEU A 117 0.24 0.11 -2.60
C LEU A 117 0.53 -1.21 -3.29
N PHE A 118 -0.43 -1.68 -4.05
CA PHE A 118 -0.26 -2.87 -4.88
C PHE A 118 -0.48 -2.48 -6.33
N VAL A 119 0.59 -2.55 -7.10
CA VAL A 119 0.61 -2.21 -8.53
C VAL A 119 0.92 -3.47 -9.35
N PRO A 120 0.63 -3.49 -10.67
CA PRO A 120 1.03 -4.64 -11.48
C PRO A 120 2.52 -4.92 -11.30
N HIS A 121 2.87 -6.17 -11.06
CA HIS A 121 4.25 -6.55 -10.75
C HIS A 121 5.26 -6.03 -11.79
N ALA A 122 4.91 -6.12 -13.07
CA ALA A 122 5.78 -5.66 -14.16
C ALA A 122 6.00 -4.13 -14.18
N GLN A 123 5.18 -3.36 -13.46
CA GLN A 123 5.25 -1.89 -13.41
C GLN A 123 5.84 -1.35 -12.11
N ALA A 124 6.45 -2.19 -11.29
CA ALA A 124 7.03 -1.78 -10.00
C ALA A 124 8.03 -0.63 -10.15
N GLY A 125 8.96 -0.72 -11.11
CA GLY A 125 9.95 0.32 -11.36
C GLY A 125 9.33 1.63 -11.82
N ALA A 126 8.36 1.59 -12.73
CA ALA A 126 7.64 2.77 -13.20
C ALA A 126 6.82 3.42 -12.07
N ALA A 127 6.21 2.62 -11.21
CA ALA A 127 5.47 3.11 -10.04
C ALA A 127 6.40 3.83 -9.06
N LEU A 128 7.54 3.25 -8.74
CA LEU A 128 8.55 3.90 -7.89
C LEU A 128 9.01 5.22 -8.47
N ALA A 129 9.28 5.28 -9.78
CA ALA A 129 9.70 6.50 -10.45
C ALA A 129 8.63 7.60 -10.35
N ALA A 130 7.35 7.25 -10.56
CA ALA A 130 6.24 8.20 -10.45
C ALA A 130 6.09 8.75 -9.02
N LEU A 131 6.23 7.88 -8.01
CA LEU A 131 6.13 8.29 -6.59
C LEU A 131 7.32 9.17 -6.18
N ARG A 132 8.52 8.85 -6.64
CA ARG A 132 9.71 9.67 -6.38
C ARG A 132 9.61 11.05 -7.05
N ALA A 133 9.07 11.11 -8.27
CA ALA A 133 8.81 12.37 -8.95
C ALA A 133 7.81 13.24 -8.17
N LEU A 134 6.76 12.63 -7.62
CA LEU A 134 5.79 13.32 -6.77
C LEU A 134 6.44 13.88 -5.51
N GLN A 135 7.29 13.10 -4.85
CA GLN A 135 8.05 13.53 -3.67
C GLN A 135 8.98 14.70 -4.01
N GLN A 136 9.72 14.61 -5.10
CA GLN A 136 10.65 15.65 -5.53
C GLN A 136 9.93 16.97 -5.89
N ALA A 137 8.79 16.89 -6.54
CA ALA A 137 7.96 18.06 -6.84
C ALA A 137 7.49 18.75 -5.56
N ALA A 138 7.11 18.00 -4.55
CA ALA A 138 6.72 18.54 -3.24
C ALA A 138 7.91 19.13 -2.47
N ALA A 139 9.10 18.55 -2.61
CA ALA A 139 10.33 19.07 -1.98
C ALA A 139 10.76 20.42 -2.58
N GLY A 140 10.45 20.68 -3.86
CA GLY A 140 10.68 21.97 -4.52
C GLY A 140 9.60 23.01 -4.26
N ALA A 141 8.51 22.65 -3.56
CA ALA A 141 7.44 23.60 -3.21
C ALA A 141 7.88 24.54 -2.08
N PRO A 142 7.38 25.80 -2.04
CA PRO A 142 7.70 26.70 -0.93
C PRO A 142 7.19 26.13 0.40
N PRO A 143 7.90 26.39 1.54
CA PRO A 143 7.43 25.94 2.85
C PRO A 143 6.10 26.59 3.21
N PRO A 144 5.29 25.95 4.06
CA PRO A 144 4.00 26.47 4.50
C PRO A 144 4.11 27.77 5.29
#